data_e053eedc20e916a89c20ce219b949369
#
_entry.id   e053eedc20e916a89c20ce219b949369
#
_cell.length_a   1.000
_cell.length_b   1.000
_cell.length_c   1.000
_cell.angle_alpha   90.00
_cell.angle_beta   90.00
_cell.angle_gamma   90.00
#
_symmetry.space_group_name_H-M   'P 1'
#
loop_
_entity.id
_entity.type
_entity.pdbx_description
1 polymer ?
#
loop_
_entity_poly.entity_id
_entity_poly.type
_entity_poly.pdbx_seq_one_letter_code
_entity_poly.pdbx_strand_id
1 'polypeptide(L)'
;MAMTDLFFNSAFLSSGWQTSVRITVSEDGWIQAITSGASSDGCESVPGIAVPGVPNLHSHAFQRAMAGLAERGSSNTDTFWSWRERMYAFLERLSPEDVEAIASQLYVELLRHGFTSVTEFHYLRNHIDGSRYEDPVEMGRRILSAANQAG
;
A
#
# COMPACT_ATOMS: atom_id res chain seq x y z
N MET A 1 18.76 12.25 -19.89
CA MET A 1 17.64 12.12 -18.93
C MET A 1 17.94 13.06 -17.78
N ALA A 2 16.99 13.87 -17.39
CA ALA A 2 17.15 14.74 -16.24
C ALA A 2 17.29 13.88 -14.98
N MET A 3 18.18 14.28 -14.07
CA MET A 3 18.35 13.62 -12.77
C MET A 3 18.12 14.66 -11.69
N THR A 4 17.54 14.23 -10.58
CA THR A 4 17.35 15.07 -9.40
C THR A 4 18.24 14.55 -8.28
N ASP A 5 19.07 15.41 -7.72
CA ASP A 5 19.87 15.12 -6.55
C ASP A 5 19.14 15.60 -5.31
N LEU A 6 18.75 14.68 -4.45
CA LEU A 6 18.14 14.95 -3.15
C LEU A 6 19.21 14.85 -2.05
N PHE A 7 19.22 15.81 -1.13
CA PHE A 7 20.14 15.80 0.00
C PHE A 7 19.40 15.64 1.31
N PHE A 8 19.87 14.69 2.11
CA PHE A 8 19.36 14.39 3.45
C PHE A 8 20.47 14.53 4.49
N ASN A 9 20.18 15.21 5.60
CA ASN A 9 21.12 15.29 6.72
C ASN A 9 21.42 13.92 7.33
N SER A 10 20.44 13.02 7.31
CA SER A 10 20.58 11.64 7.79
C SER A 10 19.73 10.70 6.99
N ALA A 11 20.24 9.47 6.75
CA ALA A 11 19.50 8.39 6.11
C ALA A 11 19.84 7.05 6.76
N PHE A 12 18.85 6.17 6.81
CA PHE A 12 19.03 4.77 7.21
C PHE A 12 19.19 3.91 5.96
N LEU A 13 20.41 3.40 5.74
CA LEU A 13 20.77 2.59 4.57
C LEU A 13 21.06 1.15 5.01
N SER A 14 21.35 0.27 4.05
CA SER A 14 21.75 -1.12 4.35
C SER A 14 22.99 -1.22 5.23
N SER A 15 23.86 -0.20 5.20
CA SER A 15 25.03 -0.07 6.08
C SER A 15 24.73 0.58 7.45
N GLY A 16 23.45 0.82 7.78
CA GLY A 16 23.03 1.55 8.97
C GLY A 16 22.88 3.05 8.75
N TRP A 17 22.83 3.82 9.85
CA TRP A 17 22.67 5.27 9.81
C TRP A 17 23.88 5.95 9.16
N GLN A 18 23.59 6.82 8.20
CA GLN A 18 24.57 7.62 7.50
C GLN A 18 24.19 9.11 7.58
N THR A 19 25.17 9.99 7.47
CA THR A 19 24.99 11.46 7.47
C THR A 19 25.39 12.07 6.16
N SER A 20 24.82 13.23 5.84
CA SER A 20 25.12 13.99 4.60
C SER A 20 24.96 13.10 3.36
N VAL A 21 23.75 12.60 3.17
CA VAL A 21 23.46 11.60 2.12
C VAL A 21 22.82 12.27 0.91
N ARG A 22 23.47 12.11 -0.25
CA ARG A 22 22.91 12.46 -1.55
C ARG A 22 22.28 11.21 -2.16
N ILE A 23 21.04 11.35 -2.64
CA ILE A 23 20.31 10.32 -3.41
C ILE A 23 20.01 10.91 -4.78
N THR A 24 20.59 10.33 -5.82
CA THR A 24 20.36 10.73 -7.22
C THR A 24 19.20 9.88 -7.77
N VAL A 25 18.13 10.55 -8.25
CA VAL A 25 16.93 9.93 -8.78
C VAL A 25 16.77 10.32 -10.25
N SER A 26 16.50 9.35 -11.11
CA SER A 26 16.19 9.57 -12.53
C SER A 26 14.77 10.11 -12.70
N GLU A 27 14.49 10.65 -13.89
CA GLU A 27 13.19 11.23 -14.25
C GLU A 27 12.00 10.25 -14.11
N ASP A 28 12.28 8.97 -14.28
CA ASP A 28 11.32 7.86 -14.10
C ASP A 28 11.24 7.33 -12.65
N GLY A 29 11.84 8.03 -11.69
CA GLY A 29 11.73 7.75 -10.25
C GLY A 29 12.70 6.71 -9.69
N TRP A 30 13.65 6.20 -10.49
CA TRP A 30 14.61 5.21 -10.02
C TRP A 30 15.80 5.83 -9.31
N ILE A 31 16.20 5.27 -8.17
CA ILE A 31 17.45 5.63 -7.48
C ILE A 31 18.62 5.12 -8.32
N GLN A 32 19.46 6.06 -8.79
CA GLN A 32 20.65 5.77 -9.60
C GLN A 32 21.92 5.69 -8.76
N ALA A 33 22.00 6.50 -7.71
CA ALA A 33 23.15 6.53 -6.82
C ALA A 33 22.76 6.98 -5.40
N ILE A 34 23.50 6.48 -4.41
CA ILE A 34 23.45 6.93 -3.02
C ILE A 34 24.88 7.17 -2.56
N THR A 35 25.17 8.39 -2.08
CA THR A 35 26.50 8.79 -1.63
C THR A 35 26.42 9.40 -0.24
N SER A 36 27.09 8.78 0.74
CA SER A 36 27.24 9.31 2.10
C SER A 36 28.42 10.27 2.20
N GLY A 37 28.36 11.22 3.12
CA GLY A 37 29.39 12.26 3.28
C GLY A 37 29.46 13.25 2.10
N ALA A 38 28.36 13.39 1.35
CA ALA A 38 28.30 14.26 0.17
C ALA A 38 28.10 15.73 0.57
N SER A 39 28.51 16.67 -0.33
CA SER A 39 28.08 18.06 -0.24
C SER A 39 26.60 18.20 -0.62
N SER A 40 25.92 19.18 -0.01
CA SER A 40 24.57 19.59 -0.41
C SER A 40 24.53 20.51 -1.62
N ASP A 41 25.71 20.91 -2.16
CA ASP A 41 25.78 21.82 -3.27
C ASP A 41 25.10 21.26 -4.52
N GLY A 42 24.20 22.04 -5.10
CA GLY A 42 23.44 21.66 -6.29
C GLY A 42 22.34 20.63 -6.05
N CYS A 43 22.07 20.26 -4.79
CA CYS A 43 21.02 19.31 -4.44
C CYS A 43 19.76 20.02 -3.92
N GLU A 44 18.61 19.38 -4.11
CA GLU A 44 17.39 19.72 -3.39
C GLU A 44 17.49 19.20 -1.95
N SER A 45 17.47 20.12 -0.98
CA SER A 45 17.53 19.75 0.44
C SER A 45 16.16 19.27 0.92
N VAL A 46 16.08 18.02 1.36
CA VAL A 46 14.84 17.41 1.87
C VAL A 46 14.88 17.44 3.40
N PRO A 47 13.90 18.09 4.06
CA PRO A 47 13.85 18.12 5.52
C PRO A 47 13.49 16.73 6.09
N GLY A 48 14.05 16.43 7.26
CA GLY A 48 13.83 15.16 7.95
C GLY A 48 14.94 14.14 7.69
N ILE A 49 14.57 12.87 7.82
CA ILE A 49 15.47 11.72 7.62
C ILE A 49 14.92 10.83 6.52
N ALA A 50 15.80 10.25 5.72
CA ALA A 50 15.42 9.25 4.73
C ALA A 50 15.47 7.85 5.36
N VAL A 51 14.43 7.08 5.13
CA VAL A 51 14.37 5.66 5.48
C VAL A 51 13.81 4.88 4.29
N PRO A 52 14.17 3.60 4.12
CA PRO A 52 13.54 2.75 3.12
C PRO A 52 12.03 2.65 3.36
N GLY A 53 11.25 2.60 2.28
CA GLY A 53 9.83 2.31 2.38
C GLY A 53 9.57 0.93 3.00
N VAL A 54 8.48 0.79 3.74
CA VAL A 54 8.12 -0.45 4.42
C VAL A 54 7.28 -1.31 3.47
N PRO A 55 7.65 -2.59 3.20
CA PRO A 55 6.78 -3.50 2.46
C PRO A 55 5.66 -4.01 3.37
N ASN A 56 4.41 -3.93 2.90
CA ASN A 56 3.29 -4.63 3.49
C ASN A 56 3.22 -6.04 2.88
N LEU A 57 3.58 -7.06 3.64
CA LEU A 57 3.68 -8.43 3.17
C LEU A 57 2.39 -9.25 3.36
N HIS A 58 1.31 -8.64 3.87
CA HIS A 58 0.04 -9.31 4.08
C HIS A 58 -1.11 -8.30 4.03
N SER A 59 -1.93 -8.39 3.00
CA SER A 59 -3.09 -7.50 2.81
C SER A 59 -4.28 -8.26 2.24
N HIS A 60 -5.47 -7.86 2.70
CA HIS A 60 -6.78 -8.23 2.18
C HIS A 60 -7.59 -6.95 2.06
N ALA A 61 -7.36 -6.19 0.99
CA ALA A 61 -7.81 -4.81 0.86
C ALA A 61 -9.32 -4.59 1.14
N PHE A 62 -10.18 -5.50 0.67
CA PHE A 62 -11.62 -5.39 0.88
C PHE A 62 -12.02 -5.34 2.37
N GLN A 63 -11.23 -5.95 3.26
CA GLN A 63 -11.50 -5.96 4.71
C GLN A 63 -11.38 -4.56 5.33
N ARG A 64 -10.70 -3.61 4.65
CA ARG A 64 -10.60 -2.22 5.13
C ARG A 64 -11.97 -1.58 5.33
N ALA A 65 -12.95 -1.92 4.49
CA ALA A 65 -14.32 -1.39 4.61
C ALA A 65 -15.12 -2.00 5.78
N MET A 66 -14.61 -3.05 6.41
CA MET A 66 -15.22 -3.65 7.61
C MET A 66 -14.78 -2.93 8.90
N ALA A 67 -13.82 -2.01 8.83
CA ALA A 67 -13.34 -1.27 9.99
C ALA A 67 -14.48 -0.53 10.70
N GLY A 68 -14.60 -0.74 12.01
CA GLY A 68 -15.69 -0.21 12.84
C GLY A 68 -17.02 -0.98 12.74
N LEU A 69 -17.14 -1.94 11.84
CA LEU A 69 -18.33 -2.80 11.72
C LEU A 69 -18.11 -4.18 12.35
N ALA A 70 -16.89 -4.69 12.26
CA ALA A 70 -16.52 -6.01 12.74
C ALA A 70 -15.94 -6.01 14.17
N GLU A 71 -15.41 -4.86 14.63
CA GLU A 71 -14.80 -4.73 15.95
C GLU A 71 -15.83 -4.42 17.07
N ARG A 72 -17.07 -4.11 16.70
CA ARG A 72 -18.15 -3.90 17.70
C ARG A 72 -18.68 -5.24 18.15
N GLY A 73 -18.17 -5.74 19.27
CA GLY A 73 -18.69 -6.92 19.95
C GLY A 73 -20.13 -6.67 20.39
N SER A 74 -21.04 -7.55 19.99
CA SER A 74 -22.44 -7.51 20.45
C SER A 74 -22.64 -8.35 21.71
N SER A 75 -21.65 -9.14 22.09
CA SER A 75 -21.70 -10.00 23.29
C SER A 75 -20.28 -10.41 23.71
N ASN A 76 -20.14 -10.90 24.96
CA ASN A 76 -18.91 -11.49 25.50
C ASN A 76 -18.49 -12.80 24.79
N THR A 77 -19.16 -13.19 23.70
CA THR A 77 -18.96 -14.45 22.96
C THR A 77 -18.46 -14.23 21.54
N ASP A 78 -17.94 -13.04 21.22
CA ASP A 78 -17.37 -12.81 19.89
C ASP A 78 -16.14 -13.71 19.66
N THR A 79 -16.17 -14.46 18.56
CA THR A 79 -15.18 -15.42 18.16
C THR A 79 -14.74 -15.14 16.72
N PHE A 80 -13.66 -15.80 16.28
CA PHE A 80 -13.27 -15.82 14.87
C PHE A 80 -14.45 -16.21 13.93
N TRP A 81 -15.33 -17.11 14.39
CA TRP A 81 -16.45 -17.57 13.57
C TRP A 81 -17.53 -16.50 13.41
N SER A 82 -17.86 -15.75 14.45
CA SER A 82 -18.80 -14.61 14.35
C SER A 82 -18.25 -13.49 13.48
N TRP A 83 -16.94 -13.20 13.54
CA TRP A 83 -16.27 -12.29 12.64
C TRP A 83 -16.34 -12.76 11.18
N ARG A 84 -16.10 -14.05 10.94
CA ARG A 84 -16.14 -14.66 9.60
C ARG A 84 -17.54 -14.56 8.97
N GLU A 85 -18.59 -14.83 9.75
CA GLU A 85 -19.98 -14.69 9.30
C GLU A 85 -20.27 -13.25 8.86
N ARG A 86 -19.86 -12.25 9.63
CA ARG A 86 -19.99 -10.83 9.27
C ARG A 86 -19.23 -10.50 8.00
N MET A 87 -18.02 -11.02 7.84
CA MET A 87 -17.22 -10.85 6.64
C MET A 87 -17.95 -11.39 5.42
N TYR A 88 -18.50 -12.61 5.46
CA TYR A 88 -19.24 -13.17 4.33
C TYR A 88 -20.50 -12.37 4.01
N ALA A 89 -21.27 -11.98 5.00
CA ALA A 89 -22.45 -11.13 4.79
C ALA A 89 -22.08 -9.75 4.17
N PHE A 90 -20.89 -9.25 4.45
CA PHE A 90 -20.36 -8.05 3.81
C PHE A 90 -19.98 -8.31 2.35
N LEU A 91 -19.31 -9.43 2.06
CA LEU A 91 -18.89 -9.81 0.71
C LEU A 91 -20.05 -9.97 -0.27
N GLU A 92 -21.20 -10.38 0.21
CA GLU A 92 -22.45 -10.52 -0.57
C GLU A 92 -22.98 -9.16 -1.10
N ARG A 93 -22.35 -8.07 -0.76
CA ARG A 93 -22.75 -6.70 -1.14
C ARG A 93 -21.71 -5.96 -1.97
N LEU A 94 -20.51 -6.52 -2.15
CA LEU A 94 -19.42 -5.85 -2.85
C LEU A 94 -19.48 -6.10 -4.36
N SER A 95 -19.61 -5.01 -5.10
CA SER A 95 -19.35 -5.01 -6.55
C SER A 95 -17.84 -4.93 -6.84
N PRO A 96 -17.40 -5.21 -8.07
CA PRO A 96 -16.02 -4.94 -8.49
C PRO A 96 -15.58 -3.49 -8.28
N GLU A 97 -16.49 -2.54 -8.53
CA GLU A 97 -16.26 -1.11 -8.33
C GLU A 97 -16.04 -0.78 -6.85
N ASP A 98 -16.80 -1.40 -5.94
CA ASP A 98 -16.63 -1.22 -4.50
C ASP A 98 -15.26 -1.76 -4.06
N VAL A 99 -14.85 -2.92 -4.55
CA VAL A 99 -13.53 -3.50 -4.25
C VAL A 99 -12.41 -2.58 -4.70
N GLU A 100 -12.50 -2.01 -5.90
CA GLU A 100 -11.54 -1.04 -6.41
C GLU A 100 -11.46 0.22 -5.54
N ALA A 101 -12.61 0.79 -5.19
CA ALA A 101 -12.68 1.99 -4.35
C ALA A 101 -12.10 1.75 -2.93
N ILE A 102 -12.43 0.62 -2.32
CA ILE A 102 -11.92 0.24 -1.00
C ILE A 102 -10.41 0.02 -1.04
N ALA A 103 -9.91 -0.69 -2.07
CA ALA A 103 -8.48 -0.94 -2.24
C ALA A 103 -7.71 0.36 -2.49
N SER A 104 -8.24 1.28 -3.32
CA SER A 104 -7.64 2.59 -3.56
C SER A 104 -7.50 3.38 -2.26
N GLN A 105 -8.52 3.41 -1.43
CA GLN A 105 -8.48 4.07 -0.13
C GLN A 105 -7.41 3.45 0.78
N LEU A 106 -7.36 2.11 0.88
CA LEU A 106 -6.35 1.43 1.69
C LEU A 106 -4.93 1.75 1.19
N TYR A 107 -4.69 1.70 -0.11
CA TYR A 107 -3.34 1.92 -0.66
C TYR A 107 -2.87 3.35 -0.45
N VAL A 108 -3.75 4.35 -0.57
CA VAL A 108 -3.43 5.73 -0.18
C VAL A 108 -3.09 5.82 1.31
N GLU A 109 -3.84 5.15 2.19
CA GLU A 109 -3.54 5.10 3.62
C GLU A 109 -2.18 4.44 3.89
N LEU A 110 -1.87 3.33 3.21
CA LEU A 110 -0.57 2.65 3.32
C LEU A 110 0.59 3.58 2.92
N LEU A 111 0.48 4.25 1.77
CA LEU A 111 1.50 5.21 1.31
C LEU A 111 1.70 6.35 2.32
N ARG A 112 0.63 6.91 2.86
CA ARG A 112 0.69 7.97 3.89
C ARG A 112 1.37 7.52 5.18
N HIS A 113 1.44 6.22 5.44
CA HIS A 113 2.10 5.64 6.61
C HIS A 113 3.45 4.99 6.28
N GLY A 114 4.00 5.27 5.08
CA GLY A 114 5.35 4.85 4.69
C GLY A 114 5.45 3.44 4.11
N PHE A 115 4.32 2.78 3.84
CA PHE A 115 4.33 1.53 3.08
C PHE A 115 4.40 1.86 1.59
N THR A 116 5.39 1.31 0.89
CA THR A 116 5.67 1.61 -0.53
C THR A 116 5.46 0.42 -1.46
N SER A 117 5.13 -0.73 -0.89
CA SER A 117 4.75 -1.92 -1.64
C SER A 117 3.77 -2.76 -0.84
N VAL A 118 2.96 -3.57 -1.53
CA VAL A 118 1.96 -4.42 -0.91
C VAL A 118 1.93 -5.80 -1.58
N THR A 119 1.89 -6.84 -0.76
CA THR A 119 1.52 -8.19 -1.18
C THR A 119 0.05 -8.38 -0.88
N GLU A 120 -0.78 -8.19 -1.90
CA GLU A 120 -2.23 -8.30 -1.77
C GLU A 120 -2.68 -9.73 -2.07
N PHE A 121 -3.37 -10.34 -1.14
CA PHE A 121 -4.06 -11.60 -1.35
C PHE A 121 -5.57 -11.36 -1.43
N HIS A 122 -6.05 -11.03 -2.64
CA HIS A 122 -7.48 -10.97 -2.92
C HIS A 122 -8.00 -12.37 -3.27
N TYR A 123 -9.07 -12.80 -2.62
CA TYR A 123 -9.69 -14.10 -2.87
C TYR A 123 -11.14 -14.00 -3.33
N LEU A 124 -11.58 -12.79 -3.68
CA LEU A 124 -12.88 -12.55 -4.31
C LEU A 124 -12.76 -12.84 -5.81
N ARG A 125 -13.50 -13.81 -6.33
CA ARG A 125 -13.35 -14.28 -7.71
C ARG A 125 -14.66 -14.42 -8.47
N ASN A 126 -15.78 -14.34 -7.77
CA ASN A 126 -17.11 -14.58 -8.31
C ASN A 126 -18.02 -13.39 -8.04
N HIS A 127 -19.11 -13.30 -8.78
CA HIS A 127 -20.23 -12.44 -8.47
C HIS A 127 -20.83 -12.78 -7.09
N ILE A 128 -21.64 -11.86 -6.57
CA ILE A 128 -22.33 -12.02 -5.28
C ILE A 128 -23.28 -13.24 -5.26
N ASP A 129 -23.78 -13.67 -6.41
CA ASP A 129 -24.62 -14.86 -6.58
C ASP A 129 -23.79 -16.16 -6.74
N GLY A 130 -22.45 -16.07 -6.66
CA GLY A 130 -21.54 -17.18 -6.83
C GLY A 130 -21.19 -17.54 -8.28
N SER A 131 -21.80 -16.90 -9.26
CA SER A 131 -21.46 -17.10 -10.67
C SER A 131 -20.09 -16.52 -10.99
N ARG A 132 -19.47 -17.02 -12.06
CA ARG A 132 -18.15 -16.51 -12.51
C ARG A 132 -18.33 -15.24 -13.32
N TYR A 133 -17.38 -14.31 -13.17
CA TYR A 133 -17.25 -13.20 -14.11
C TYR A 133 -16.90 -13.72 -15.51
N GLU A 134 -17.31 -12.98 -16.55
CA GLU A 134 -16.90 -13.24 -17.93
C GLU A 134 -15.36 -13.17 -18.05
N ASP A 135 -14.75 -12.14 -17.45
CA ASP A 135 -13.30 -12.08 -17.26
C ASP A 135 -12.94 -12.74 -15.91
N PRO A 136 -12.25 -13.91 -15.91
CA PRO A 136 -11.90 -14.61 -14.68
C PRO A 136 -10.92 -13.84 -13.78
N VAL A 137 -10.30 -12.77 -14.27
CA VAL A 137 -9.36 -11.90 -13.52
C VAL A 137 -9.94 -10.52 -13.21
N GLU A 138 -11.24 -10.30 -13.39
CA GLU A 138 -11.91 -9.01 -13.15
C GLU A 138 -11.51 -8.40 -11.80
N MET A 139 -11.66 -9.14 -10.71
CA MET A 139 -11.32 -8.65 -9.38
C MET A 139 -9.82 -8.35 -9.22
N GLY A 140 -8.95 -9.12 -9.88
CA GLY A 140 -7.51 -8.84 -9.90
C GLY A 140 -7.18 -7.54 -10.64
N ARG A 141 -7.90 -7.26 -11.75
CA ARG A 141 -7.74 -5.98 -12.47
C ARG A 141 -8.16 -4.79 -11.61
N ARG A 142 -9.23 -4.93 -10.82
CA ARG A 142 -9.68 -3.88 -9.89
C ARG A 142 -8.62 -3.55 -8.84
N ILE A 143 -7.98 -4.56 -8.28
CA ILE A 143 -6.87 -4.39 -7.34
C ILE A 143 -5.67 -3.69 -8.00
N LEU A 144 -5.28 -4.09 -9.21
CA LEU A 144 -4.21 -3.44 -9.95
C LEU A 144 -4.57 -2.00 -10.35
N SER A 145 -5.82 -1.76 -10.76
CA SER A 145 -6.31 -0.41 -11.03
C SER A 145 -6.21 0.48 -9.79
N ALA A 146 -6.66 -0.02 -8.64
CA ALA A 146 -6.57 0.68 -7.38
C ALA A 146 -5.12 1.03 -6.99
N ALA A 147 -4.19 0.10 -7.17
CA ALA A 147 -2.77 0.34 -6.91
C ALA A 147 -2.21 1.44 -7.82
N ASN A 148 -2.52 1.38 -9.13
CA ASN A 148 -2.07 2.40 -10.08
C ASN A 148 -2.67 3.79 -9.83
N GLN A 149 -3.90 3.87 -9.27
CA GLN A 149 -4.53 5.14 -8.90
C GLN A 149 -3.94 5.73 -7.62
N ALA A 150 -3.47 4.90 -6.72
CA ALA A 150 -2.89 5.35 -5.45
C ALA A 150 -1.47 5.91 -5.60
N GLY A 151 -0.70 5.46 -6.59
CA GLY A 151 0.66 5.94 -6.90
C GLY A 151 1.69 4.83 -7.02
#